data_2c54a0ba7122ea4ea589f0ba828922be
#
_entry.id   2c54a0ba7122ea4ea589f0ba828922be
#
_cell.length_a   1.000
_cell.length_b   1.000
_cell.length_c   1.000
_cell.angle_alpha   90.00
_cell.angle_beta   90.00
_cell.angle_gamma   90.00
#
_symmetry.space_group_name_H-M   'P 1'
#
loop_
_entity.id
_entity.type
_entity.pdbx_description
1 polymer ?
#
loop_
_entity_poly.entity_id
_entity_poly.type
_entity_poly.pdbx_seq_one_letter_code
_entity_poly.pdbx_strand_id
1 'polypeptide(L)'
;MNLLLDTHVLLWWLNDQPVLSKKSRAAIAEGKNLVFVSAVVVWEIRIKEALGKLEIPRNFKSVLESQPFEMLDMTVEHAHAVRDLPAHHRDPFDRMLVAQAKVEGFTLLTHDA
;
A
#
# COMPACT_ATOMS: atom_id res chain seq x y z
N MET A 1 -14.97 -3.48 -6.25
CA MET A 1 -14.21 -2.32 -5.74
C MET A 1 -12.72 -2.59 -5.91
N ASN A 2 -11.97 -1.58 -6.29
CA ASN A 2 -10.53 -1.68 -6.43
C ASN A 2 -9.86 -0.99 -5.26
N LEU A 3 -9.07 -1.76 -4.50
CA LEU A 3 -8.43 -1.30 -3.27
C LEU A 3 -6.93 -1.14 -3.49
N LEU A 4 -6.36 -0.07 -2.94
CA LEU A 4 -4.92 0.12 -2.88
C LEU A 4 -4.50 0.12 -1.41
N LEU A 5 -3.55 -0.74 -1.03
CA LEU A 5 -3.13 -0.87 0.36
C LEU A 5 -1.99 0.08 0.68
N ASP A 6 -2.08 0.77 1.84
CA ASP A 6 -0.90 1.49 2.32
C ASP A 6 0.09 0.50 2.96
N THR A 7 1.28 0.98 3.29
CA THR A 7 2.37 0.13 3.76
C THR A 7 2.01 -0.59 5.05
N HIS A 8 1.41 0.09 6.02
CA HIS A 8 1.07 -0.54 7.30
C HIS A 8 -0.03 -1.58 7.15
N VAL A 9 -1.05 -1.28 6.33
CA VAL A 9 -2.14 -2.23 6.08
C VAL A 9 -1.59 -3.51 5.44
N LEU A 10 -0.71 -3.36 4.45
CA LEU A 10 -0.07 -4.53 3.82
C LEU A 10 0.71 -5.36 4.83
N LEU A 11 1.57 -4.72 5.63
CA LEU A 11 2.38 -5.43 6.60
C LEU A 11 1.53 -6.12 7.65
N TRP A 12 0.49 -5.46 8.15
CA TRP A 12 -0.42 -6.06 9.12
C TRP A 12 -1.18 -7.25 8.54
N TRP A 13 -1.59 -7.15 7.28
CA TRP A 13 -2.24 -8.27 6.61
C TRP A 13 -1.30 -9.47 6.48
N LEU A 14 -0.08 -9.26 5.98
CA LEU A 14 0.89 -10.34 5.77
C LEU A 14 1.31 -11.00 7.07
N ASN A 15 1.37 -10.24 8.17
CA ASN A 15 1.78 -10.73 9.49
C ASN A 15 0.59 -11.12 10.37
N ASP A 16 -0.62 -11.11 9.83
CA ASP A 16 -1.87 -11.41 10.54
C ASP A 16 -1.98 -10.67 11.88
N GLN A 17 -1.67 -9.36 11.86
CA GLN A 17 -1.67 -8.53 13.05
C GLN A 17 -3.09 -8.14 13.47
N PRO A 18 -3.43 -8.29 14.78
CA PRO A 18 -4.78 -7.95 15.26
C PRO A 18 -5.09 -6.44 15.18
N VAL A 19 -4.08 -5.59 15.04
CA VAL A 19 -4.27 -4.15 14.89
C VAL A 19 -4.98 -3.80 13.58
N LEU A 20 -4.91 -4.67 12.57
CA LEU A 20 -5.66 -4.47 11.32
C LEU A 20 -7.16 -4.60 11.63
N SER A 21 -7.94 -3.57 11.31
CA SER A 21 -9.36 -3.55 11.62
C SER A 21 -10.11 -4.69 10.95
N LYS A 22 -11.20 -5.13 11.57
CA LYS A 22 -12.06 -6.18 10.99
C LYS A 22 -12.62 -5.74 9.64
N LYS A 23 -12.96 -4.46 9.51
CA LYS A 23 -13.49 -3.89 8.27
C LYS A 23 -12.46 -3.96 7.14
N SER A 24 -11.23 -3.54 7.40
CA SER A 24 -10.16 -3.62 6.41
C SER A 24 -9.83 -5.05 6.04
N ARG A 25 -9.75 -5.93 7.03
CA ARG A 25 -9.48 -7.36 6.81
C ARG A 25 -10.56 -7.98 5.92
N ALA A 26 -11.82 -7.67 6.20
CA ALA A 26 -12.94 -8.19 5.41
C ALA A 26 -12.90 -7.66 3.97
N ALA A 27 -12.56 -6.38 3.78
CA ALA A 27 -12.46 -5.80 2.44
C ALA A 27 -11.38 -6.46 1.61
N ILE A 28 -10.22 -6.74 2.21
CA ILE A 28 -9.10 -7.41 1.52
C ILE A 28 -9.47 -8.85 1.18
N ALA A 29 -10.15 -9.54 2.08
CA ALA A 29 -10.53 -10.94 1.89
C ALA A 29 -11.72 -11.12 0.92
N GLU A 30 -12.48 -10.06 0.64
CA GLU A 30 -13.66 -10.14 -0.23
C GLU A 30 -13.25 -10.45 -1.67
N GLY A 31 -13.67 -11.61 -2.17
CA GLY A 31 -13.25 -12.09 -3.49
C GLY A 31 -13.71 -11.23 -4.68
N LYS A 32 -14.70 -10.34 -4.47
CA LYS A 32 -15.17 -9.43 -5.52
C LYS A 32 -14.31 -8.17 -5.64
N ASN A 33 -13.48 -7.88 -4.63
CA ASN A 33 -12.59 -6.74 -4.65
C ASN A 33 -11.27 -7.12 -5.33
N LEU A 34 -10.74 -6.22 -6.14
CA LEU A 34 -9.37 -6.33 -6.62
C LEU A 34 -8.48 -5.55 -5.64
N VAL A 35 -7.42 -6.19 -5.17
CA VAL A 35 -6.51 -5.59 -4.21
C VAL A 35 -5.17 -5.33 -4.89
N PHE A 36 -4.72 -4.09 -4.84
CA PHE A 36 -3.48 -3.64 -5.49
C PHE A 36 -2.44 -3.27 -4.44
N VAL A 37 -1.20 -3.63 -4.72
CA VAL A 37 -0.04 -3.20 -3.96
C VAL A 37 0.87 -2.40 -4.89
N SER A 38 1.19 -1.18 -4.51
CA SER A 38 2.02 -0.31 -5.32
C SER A 38 3.51 -0.67 -5.19
N ALA A 39 4.25 -0.51 -6.29
CA ALA A 39 5.71 -0.54 -6.27
C ALA A 39 6.27 0.45 -5.24
N VAL A 40 5.56 1.56 -5.00
CA VAL A 40 5.95 2.57 -4.00
C VAL A 40 5.99 1.98 -2.59
N VAL A 41 5.04 1.10 -2.25
CA VAL A 41 5.00 0.43 -0.94
C VAL A 41 6.21 -0.50 -0.79
N VAL A 42 6.51 -1.29 -1.82
CA VAL A 42 7.67 -2.19 -1.79
C VAL A 42 8.96 -1.38 -1.63
N TRP A 43 9.07 -0.28 -2.34
CA TRP A 43 10.23 0.62 -2.27
C TRP A 43 10.37 1.22 -0.86
N GLU A 44 9.28 1.71 -0.28
CA GLU A 44 9.30 2.25 1.10
C GLU A 44 9.77 1.21 2.09
N ILE A 45 9.26 -0.02 1.99
CA ILE A 45 9.63 -1.13 2.88
C ILE A 45 11.14 -1.40 2.78
N ARG A 46 11.69 -1.45 1.56
CA ARG A 46 13.12 -1.73 1.36
C ARG A 46 14.00 -0.60 1.87
N ILE A 47 13.58 0.65 1.70
CA ILE A 47 14.30 1.81 2.25
C ILE A 47 14.33 1.73 3.78
N LYS A 48 13.19 1.49 4.41
CA LYS A 48 13.09 1.44 5.87
C LYS A 48 13.82 0.24 6.47
N GLU A 49 13.82 -0.89 5.76
CA GLU A 49 14.60 -2.06 6.14
C GLU A 49 16.10 -1.71 6.15
N ALA A 50 16.58 -1.08 5.08
CA ALA A 50 17.99 -0.69 4.97
C ALA A 50 18.41 0.31 6.05
N LEU A 51 17.47 1.15 6.51
CA LEU A 51 17.73 2.13 7.58
C LEU A 51 17.56 1.54 8.97
N GLY A 52 17.24 0.26 9.09
CA GLY A 52 17.03 -0.39 10.38
C GLY A 52 15.71 -0.03 11.06
N LYS A 53 14.77 0.58 10.33
CA LYS A 53 13.48 1.00 10.88
C LYS A 53 12.41 -0.08 10.81
N LEU A 54 12.60 -1.08 9.95
CA LEU A 54 11.69 -2.22 9.82
C LEU A 54 12.50 -3.51 9.76
N GLU A 55 12.01 -4.55 10.43
CA GLU A 55 12.54 -5.90 10.29
C GLU A 55 11.63 -6.64 9.32
N ILE A 56 12.22 -7.11 8.21
CA ILE A 56 11.47 -7.75 7.13
C ILE A 56 11.99 -9.17 6.96
N PRO A 57 11.11 -10.18 6.96
CA PRO A 57 11.52 -11.58 6.75
C PRO A 57 12.21 -11.75 5.40
N ARG A 58 13.18 -12.69 5.33
CA ARG A 58 13.90 -12.98 4.08
C ARG A 58 12.97 -13.42 2.95
N ASN A 59 11.87 -14.09 3.29
CA ASN A 59 10.90 -14.58 2.32
C ASN A 59 9.80 -13.57 1.97
N PHE A 60 9.98 -12.30 2.33
CA PHE A 60 8.96 -11.27 2.10
C PHE A 60 8.51 -11.23 0.64
N LYS A 61 9.47 -11.24 -0.30
CA LYS A 61 9.14 -11.19 -1.73
C LYS A 61 8.25 -12.36 -2.15
N SER A 62 8.59 -13.58 -1.74
CA SER A 62 7.80 -14.75 -2.12
C SER A 62 6.44 -14.78 -1.43
N VAL A 63 6.35 -14.32 -0.19
CA VAL A 63 5.07 -14.21 0.53
C VAL A 63 4.16 -13.21 -0.17
N LEU A 64 4.70 -12.05 -0.55
CA LEU A 64 3.92 -11.04 -1.27
C LEU A 64 3.43 -11.59 -2.62
N GLU A 65 4.32 -12.25 -3.36
CA GLU A 65 3.97 -12.83 -4.67
C GLU A 65 2.92 -13.94 -4.56
N SER A 66 2.82 -14.61 -3.40
CA SER A 66 1.83 -15.67 -3.18
C SER A 66 0.41 -15.13 -2.91
N GLN A 67 0.29 -13.84 -2.63
CA GLN A 67 -1.02 -13.23 -2.36
C GLN A 67 -1.77 -12.98 -3.67
N PRO A 68 -3.11 -13.02 -3.64
CA PRO A 68 -3.92 -12.72 -4.83
C PRO A 68 -4.02 -11.21 -5.07
N PHE A 69 -2.89 -10.54 -5.06
CA PHE A 69 -2.81 -9.08 -5.24
C PHE A 69 -2.28 -8.74 -6.63
N GLU A 70 -2.81 -7.64 -7.17
CA GLU A 70 -2.26 -7.05 -8.39
C GLU A 70 -1.20 -6.03 -8.01
N MET A 71 -0.13 -5.97 -8.78
CA MET A 71 0.92 -4.97 -8.55
C MET A 71 0.62 -3.72 -9.38
N LEU A 72 0.80 -2.56 -8.77
CA LEU A 72 0.61 -1.27 -9.43
C LEU A 72 1.96 -0.59 -9.61
N ASP A 73 2.34 -0.35 -10.87
CA ASP A 73 3.57 0.38 -11.16
C ASP A 73 3.39 1.88 -10.89
N MET A 74 4.47 2.54 -10.51
CA MET A 74 4.49 3.99 -10.40
C MET A 74 4.74 4.59 -11.79
N THR A 75 3.82 5.42 -12.25
CA THR A 75 3.92 6.05 -13.58
C THR A 75 4.30 7.51 -13.49
N VAL A 76 4.68 8.08 -14.61
CA VAL A 76 4.95 9.52 -14.72
C VAL A 76 3.68 10.33 -14.42
N GLU A 77 2.52 9.84 -14.83
CA GLU A 77 1.24 10.48 -14.52
C GLU A 77 0.99 10.54 -13.01
N HIS A 78 1.29 9.47 -12.30
CA HIS A 78 1.21 9.45 -10.84
C HIS A 78 2.11 10.52 -10.23
N ALA A 79 3.35 10.62 -10.71
CA ALA A 79 4.32 11.59 -10.20
C ALA A 79 3.83 13.03 -10.41
N HIS A 80 3.27 13.35 -11.57
CA HIS A 80 2.72 14.67 -11.84
C HIS A 80 1.52 14.99 -10.93
N ALA A 81 0.68 14.02 -10.66
CA ALA A 81 -0.54 14.22 -9.87
C ALA A 81 -0.26 14.62 -8.42
N VAL A 82 0.93 14.35 -7.90
CA VAL A 82 1.32 14.74 -6.54
C VAL A 82 1.21 16.25 -6.34
N ARG A 83 1.44 17.04 -7.40
CA ARG A 83 1.38 18.52 -7.32
C ARG A 83 0.02 19.04 -6.88
N ASP A 84 -1.06 18.31 -7.22
CA ASP A 84 -2.43 18.76 -6.96
C ASP A 84 -2.95 18.36 -5.57
N LEU A 85 -2.12 17.70 -4.76
CA LEU A 85 -2.52 17.26 -3.42
C LEU A 85 -2.36 18.39 -2.41
N PRO A 86 -3.26 18.42 -1.38
CA PRO A 86 -3.09 19.36 -0.26
C PRO A 86 -1.74 19.16 0.43
N ALA A 87 -1.19 20.25 0.98
CA ALA A 87 0.16 20.26 1.56
C ALA A 87 0.27 19.62 2.95
N HIS A 88 -0.84 19.16 3.53
CA HIS A 88 -0.84 18.64 4.91
C HIS A 88 -0.27 17.23 5.06
N HIS A 89 -0.08 16.50 3.96
CA HIS A 89 0.63 15.23 3.99
C HIS A 89 2.09 15.49 3.67
N ARG A 90 3.01 15.18 4.59
CA ARG A 90 4.44 15.43 4.42
C ARG A 90 5.22 14.21 3.98
N ASP A 91 4.72 13.00 4.28
CA ASP A 91 5.40 11.77 3.90
C ASP A 91 5.29 11.57 2.39
N PRO A 92 6.42 11.53 1.66
CA PRO A 92 6.37 11.40 0.20
C PRO A 92 5.78 10.08 -0.26
N PHE A 93 5.93 9.00 0.51
CA PHE A 93 5.35 7.71 0.14
C PHE A 93 3.82 7.76 0.24
N ASP A 94 3.30 8.31 1.34
CA ASP A 94 1.85 8.46 1.50
C ASP A 94 1.26 9.38 0.44
N ARG A 95 1.94 10.49 0.13
CA ARG A 95 1.50 11.40 -0.93
C ARG A 95 1.41 10.68 -2.28
N MET A 96 2.40 9.87 -2.60
CA MET A 96 2.39 9.12 -3.85
C MET A 96 1.22 8.12 -3.90
N LEU A 97 0.94 7.43 -2.79
CA LEU A 97 -0.19 6.50 -2.74
C LEU A 97 -1.51 7.21 -2.95
N VAL A 98 -1.69 8.39 -2.34
CA VAL A 98 -2.90 9.20 -2.56
C VAL A 98 -3.02 9.60 -4.03
N ALA A 99 -1.92 10.03 -4.65
CA ALA A 99 -1.91 10.40 -6.05
C ALA A 99 -2.29 9.22 -6.95
N GLN A 100 -1.73 8.04 -6.68
CA GLN A 100 -2.04 6.83 -7.43
C GLN A 100 -3.51 6.45 -7.30
N ALA A 101 -4.05 6.49 -6.08
CA ALA A 101 -5.45 6.17 -5.86
C ALA A 101 -6.37 7.11 -6.64
N LYS A 102 -6.05 8.40 -6.67
CA LYS A 102 -6.84 9.38 -7.42
C LYS A 102 -6.76 9.16 -8.92
N VAL A 103 -5.57 8.96 -9.46
CA VAL A 103 -5.38 8.75 -10.90
C VAL A 103 -6.08 7.48 -11.37
N GLU A 104 -5.96 6.39 -10.60
CA GLU A 104 -6.52 5.09 -11.00
C GLU A 104 -7.99 4.92 -10.60
N GLY A 105 -8.52 5.80 -9.76
CA GLY A 105 -9.88 5.66 -9.25
C GLY A 105 -10.01 4.55 -8.21
N PHE A 106 -8.95 4.27 -7.46
CA PHE A 106 -8.94 3.23 -6.43
C PHE A 106 -9.30 3.81 -5.05
N THR A 107 -9.80 2.93 -4.18
CA THR A 107 -10.01 3.26 -2.78
C THR A 107 -8.74 2.92 -1.99
N LEU A 108 -8.16 3.92 -1.34
CA LEU A 108 -6.96 3.71 -0.52
C LEU A 108 -7.37 3.22 0.86
N LEU A 109 -6.87 2.02 1.24
CA LEU A 109 -7.02 1.52 2.60
C LEU A 109 -5.81 1.98 3.42
N THR A 110 -6.08 2.81 4.42
CA THR A 110 -5.05 3.36 5.29
C THR A 110 -5.20 2.83 6.70
N HIS A 111 -4.11 2.91 7.47
CA HIS A 111 -4.12 2.50 8.87
C HIS A 111 -4.87 3.48 9.78
N ASP A 112 -5.18 4.68 9.28
CA ASP A 112 -5.91 5.71 10.03
C ASP A 112 -7.42 5.59 9.87
N ALA A 113 -7.90 4.72 9.01
CA ALA A 113 -9.33 4.59 8.70
C ALA A 113 -10.04 3.62 9.61
#